data_f6eac435031cf90b183140d6a034d56f
#
_entry.id   f6eac435031cf90b183140d6a034d56f
#
_cell.length_a   1.000
_cell.length_b   1.000
_cell.length_c   1.000
_cell.angle_alpha   90.00
_cell.angle_beta   90.00
_cell.angle_gamma   90.00
#
_symmetry.space_group_name_H-M   'P 1'
#
loop_
_entity.id
_entity.type
_entity.pdbx_description
1 polymer ?
#
loop_
_entity_poly.entity_id
_entity_poly.type
_entity_poly.pdbx_seq_one_letter_code
_entity_poly.pdbx_strand_id
1 'polypeptide(L)'
;MTVLAVIAATLGAQPARAEGTLTVCLNEDIPLYSLHHGKETSGFDLKVAEAVAQRLDRKLVVQWFETKLEMDSSLTIDANALLSDKRCDLLGGYPLIKGTLGKPRVEIARLPGFDGGTADDRRRRVRLGELMPTRPYHRSVLAAVVNGTAVTKPITTLADFDGLRIAIEGGTLADAILMTWRDGRLVKQITHLIPERDDLLGRLESGAFDVTLVNLRRFDAYVAKNPGTKLKAAGFQHRIGFNMGLVGLATSADLIAAVDKAIADLDQKGELARMAAAVGLTYVPPRAPQIADNIAMSDLAEK
;
A
#
# COMPACT_ATOMS: atom_id res chain seq x y z
N MET A 1 -3.48 57.09 -31.90
CA MET A 1 -2.36 56.18 -31.56
C MET A 1 -2.91 55.09 -30.65
N THR A 2 -3.17 53.94 -31.24
CA THR A 2 -3.80 52.78 -30.53
C THR A 2 -2.66 51.79 -30.24
N VAL A 3 -2.37 51.60 -28.96
CA VAL A 3 -1.34 50.64 -28.49
C VAL A 3 -1.98 49.27 -28.39
N LEU A 4 -1.60 48.33 -29.26
CA LEU A 4 -1.93 46.90 -29.15
C LEU A 4 -1.00 46.29 -28.11
N ALA A 5 -1.57 45.82 -26.99
CA ALA A 5 -0.88 44.99 -25.99
C ALA A 5 -0.88 43.54 -26.50
N VAL A 6 0.31 43.02 -26.82
CA VAL A 6 0.50 41.60 -27.14
C VAL A 6 0.67 40.84 -25.82
N ILE A 7 -0.35 40.04 -25.45
CA ILE A 7 -0.26 39.12 -24.33
C ILE A 7 0.49 37.87 -24.81
N ALA A 8 1.75 37.73 -24.45
CA ALA A 8 2.52 36.51 -24.65
C ALA A 8 2.04 35.45 -23.62
N ALA A 9 1.27 34.47 -24.09
CA ALA A 9 0.95 33.28 -23.28
C ALA A 9 2.21 32.42 -23.16
N THR A 10 2.80 32.39 -21.99
CA THR A 10 3.86 31.44 -21.64
C THR A 10 3.22 30.07 -21.47
N LEU A 11 3.22 29.27 -22.53
CA LEU A 11 2.98 27.84 -22.47
C LEU A 11 4.10 27.23 -21.59
N GLY A 12 3.77 26.87 -20.36
CA GLY A 12 4.68 26.14 -19.48
C GLY A 12 5.10 24.85 -20.17
N ALA A 13 6.34 24.77 -20.59
CA ALA A 13 6.92 23.57 -21.17
C ALA A 13 6.90 22.46 -20.11
N GLN A 14 6.02 21.47 -20.26
CA GLN A 14 6.12 20.22 -19.53
C GLN A 14 7.45 19.56 -19.92
N PRO A 15 8.23 19.03 -18.95
CA PRO A 15 9.45 18.33 -19.30
C PRO A 15 9.11 17.14 -20.20
N ALA A 16 9.63 17.13 -21.41
CA ALA A 16 9.53 16.01 -22.31
C ALA A 16 10.20 14.80 -21.64
N ARG A 17 9.44 13.73 -21.40
CA ARG A 17 10.01 12.46 -20.92
C ARG A 17 10.96 11.92 -21.98
N ALA A 18 12.19 11.58 -21.53
CA ALA A 18 13.15 10.94 -22.42
C ALA A 18 12.60 9.57 -22.85
N GLU A 19 12.65 9.28 -24.16
CA GLU A 19 12.42 7.93 -24.68
C GLU A 19 13.33 6.95 -23.90
N GLY A 20 12.75 5.83 -23.43
CA GLY A 20 13.48 4.85 -22.63
C GLY A 20 13.46 5.06 -21.11
N THR A 21 12.66 5.98 -20.59
CA THR A 21 12.48 6.16 -19.15
C THR A 21 11.14 5.60 -18.67
N LEU A 22 11.13 4.93 -17.51
CA LEU A 22 9.93 4.56 -16.76
C LEU A 22 9.94 5.30 -15.43
N THR A 23 8.97 6.18 -15.21
CA THR A 23 8.83 6.87 -13.93
C THR A 23 7.75 6.17 -13.09
N VAL A 24 8.13 5.71 -11.89
CA VAL A 24 7.22 5.04 -10.95
C VAL A 24 7.08 5.87 -9.68
N CYS A 25 5.84 6.21 -9.31
CA CYS A 25 5.55 6.80 -8.02
C CYS A 25 5.55 5.72 -6.92
N LEU A 26 6.28 5.97 -5.83
CA LEU A 26 6.31 5.14 -4.64
C LEU A 26 6.10 5.99 -3.40
N ASN A 27 5.33 5.48 -2.44
CA ASN A 27 5.18 6.13 -1.14
C ASN A 27 6.52 6.06 -0.38
N GLU A 28 6.90 7.14 0.31
CA GLU A 28 8.21 7.24 0.97
C GLU A 28 8.27 6.57 2.34
N ASP A 29 7.13 6.26 2.96
CA ASP A 29 7.09 5.74 4.34
C ASP A 29 6.15 4.55 4.51
N ILE A 30 6.41 3.49 3.74
CA ILE A 30 5.76 2.18 3.95
C ILE A 30 6.86 1.12 4.11
N PRO A 31 7.45 0.97 5.31
CA PRO A 31 8.57 0.07 5.56
C PRO A 31 8.34 -1.33 4.99
N LEU A 32 9.37 -1.94 4.39
CA LEU A 32 9.41 -3.18 3.61
C LEU A 32 8.70 -3.14 2.24
N TYR A 33 7.71 -2.26 2.01
CA TYR A 33 7.17 -2.03 0.67
C TYR A 33 7.97 -0.96 -0.07
N SER A 34 8.02 0.23 0.47
CA SER A 34 8.78 1.35 -0.08
C SER A 34 9.20 2.30 1.05
N LEU A 35 10.46 2.61 1.12
CA LEU A 35 11.05 3.49 2.11
C LEU A 35 12.04 4.43 1.44
N HIS A 36 11.93 5.72 1.78
CA HIS A 36 12.87 6.76 1.34
C HIS A 36 13.13 7.74 2.49
N HIS A 37 14.30 7.63 3.11
CA HIS A 37 14.75 8.54 4.15
C HIS A 37 16.12 9.10 3.80
N GLY A 38 16.17 10.36 3.39
CA GLY A 38 17.39 11.03 2.96
C GLY A 38 18.02 10.35 1.75
N LYS A 39 19.13 9.63 1.92
CA LYS A 39 19.80 8.87 0.84
C LYS A 39 19.47 7.39 0.84
N GLU A 40 18.79 6.91 1.86
CA GLU A 40 18.45 5.51 2.02
C GLU A 40 17.13 5.21 1.31
N THR A 41 17.17 4.29 0.36
CA THR A 41 16.00 3.80 -0.36
C THR A 41 15.96 2.29 -0.28
N SER A 42 14.81 1.73 0.01
CA SER A 42 14.63 0.28 0.08
C SER A 42 13.17 -0.12 -0.11
N GLY A 43 12.93 -1.40 -0.29
CA GLY A 43 11.60 -1.99 -0.24
C GLY A 43 11.29 -2.89 -1.43
N PHE A 44 10.24 -3.68 -1.25
CA PHE A 44 9.80 -4.67 -2.21
C PHE A 44 9.25 -4.02 -3.49
N ASP A 45 8.42 -2.96 -3.34
CA ASP A 45 7.83 -2.26 -4.48
C ASP A 45 8.91 -1.56 -5.32
N LEU A 46 9.96 -1.04 -4.68
CA LEU A 46 11.14 -0.52 -5.38
C LEU A 46 11.83 -1.61 -6.21
N LYS A 47 12.07 -2.80 -5.61
CA LYS A 47 12.68 -3.93 -6.33
C LYS A 47 11.81 -4.42 -7.49
N VAL A 48 10.49 -4.44 -7.32
CA VAL A 48 9.56 -4.77 -8.42
C VAL A 48 9.64 -3.72 -9.53
N ALA A 49 9.66 -2.43 -9.20
CA ALA A 49 9.79 -1.35 -10.17
C ALA A 49 11.12 -1.43 -10.96
N GLU A 50 12.24 -1.69 -10.26
CA GLU A 50 13.56 -1.92 -10.87
C GLU A 50 13.53 -3.09 -11.84
N ALA A 51 13.00 -4.23 -11.42
CA ALA A 51 12.93 -5.44 -12.24
C ALA A 51 11.99 -5.27 -13.45
N VAL A 52 10.89 -4.56 -13.30
CA VAL A 52 9.97 -4.21 -14.40
C VAL A 52 10.66 -3.28 -15.40
N ALA A 53 11.30 -2.20 -14.93
CA ALA A 53 12.01 -1.26 -15.80
C ALA A 53 13.11 -1.98 -16.62
N GLN A 54 13.87 -2.88 -15.98
CA GLN A 54 14.89 -3.69 -16.66
C GLN A 54 14.28 -4.56 -17.77
N ARG A 55 13.13 -5.20 -17.54
CA ARG A 55 12.46 -6.04 -18.55
C ARG A 55 11.90 -5.26 -19.73
N LEU A 56 11.59 -3.98 -19.49
CA LEU A 56 11.12 -3.07 -20.54
C LEU A 56 12.27 -2.34 -21.26
N ASP A 57 13.52 -2.63 -20.90
CA ASP A 57 14.72 -1.92 -21.38
C ASP A 57 14.59 -0.39 -21.18
N ARG A 58 14.11 0.00 -19.98
CA ARG A 58 13.91 1.40 -19.60
C ARG A 58 14.72 1.76 -18.36
N LYS A 59 15.19 2.99 -18.30
CA LYS A 59 15.79 3.54 -17.08
C LYS A 59 14.67 3.84 -16.06
N LEU A 60 14.75 3.27 -14.85
CA LEU A 60 13.86 3.63 -13.77
C LEU A 60 14.17 5.03 -13.24
N VAL A 61 13.11 5.80 -13.04
CA VAL A 61 13.10 7.02 -12.21
C VAL A 61 12.01 6.81 -11.16
N VAL A 62 12.34 7.00 -9.89
CA VAL A 62 11.36 6.93 -8.81
C VAL A 62 10.94 8.35 -8.42
N GLN A 63 9.65 8.60 -8.42
CA GLN A 63 9.05 9.79 -7.85
C GLN A 63 8.49 9.41 -6.47
N TRP A 64 9.16 9.85 -5.43
CA TRP A 64 8.69 9.63 -4.06
C TRP A 64 7.57 10.61 -3.72
N PHE A 65 6.60 10.14 -2.94
CA PHE A 65 5.48 10.96 -2.47
C PHE A 65 5.05 10.55 -1.06
N GLU A 66 4.47 11.49 -0.35
CA GLU A 66 3.91 11.32 0.99
C GLU A 66 2.38 11.33 0.92
N THR A 67 1.72 10.31 1.45
CA THR A 67 0.26 10.35 1.67
C THR A 67 0.00 10.77 3.10
N LYS A 68 -0.58 11.97 3.29
CA LYS A 68 -1.08 12.42 4.59
C LYS A 68 -2.52 11.99 4.75
N LEU A 69 -2.86 11.45 5.91
CA LEU A 69 -4.25 11.16 6.28
C LEU A 69 -4.97 12.46 6.63
N GLU A 70 -5.26 13.27 5.63
CA GLU A 70 -6.11 14.46 5.75
C GLU A 70 -7.52 14.13 5.27
N MET A 71 -8.52 14.90 5.70
CA MET A 71 -9.93 14.64 5.37
C MET A 71 -10.20 14.59 3.85
N ASP A 72 -9.41 15.30 3.06
CA ASP A 72 -9.55 15.41 1.59
C ASP A 72 -8.53 14.55 0.82
N SER A 73 -7.69 13.77 1.51
CA SER A 73 -6.61 12.97 0.92
C SER A 73 -6.83 11.50 1.21
N SER A 74 -6.55 10.68 0.21
CA SER A 74 -6.48 9.23 0.34
C SER A 74 -5.48 8.71 -0.69
N LEU A 75 -4.86 7.57 -0.43
CA LEU A 75 -3.94 6.95 -1.38
C LEU A 75 -4.51 6.88 -2.81
N THR A 76 -5.80 6.61 -2.96
CA THR A 76 -6.47 6.54 -4.26
C THR A 76 -6.51 7.90 -4.98
N ILE A 77 -6.85 8.96 -4.25
CA ILE A 77 -6.93 10.31 -4.81
C ILE A 77 -5.52 10.81 -5.13
N ASP A 78 -4.57 10.63 -4.21
CA ASP A 78 -3.19 11.06 -4.36
C ASP A 78 -2.51 10.36 -5.53
N ALA A 79 -2.67 9.04 -5.64
CA ALA A 79 -2.17 8.23 -6.74
C ALA A 79 -2.70 8.74 -8.10
N ASN A 80 -4.01 8.96 -8.18
CA ASN A 80 -4.64 9.42 -9.40
C ASN A 80 -4.19 10.84 -9.77
N ALA A 81 -4.04 11.74 -8.79
CA ALA A 81 -3.57 13.10 -9.03
C ALA A 81 -2.13 13.11 -9.58
N LEU A 82 -1.21 12.30 -9.01
CA LEU A 82 0.16 12.18 -9.49
C LEU A 82 0.23 11.64 -10.93
N LEU A 83 -0.51 10.59 -11.23
CA LEU A 83 -0.60 9.99 -12.56
C LEU A 83 -1.22 10.97 -13.58
N SER A 84 -2.32 11.62 -13.20
CA SER A 84 -3.03 12.57 -14.09
C SER A 84 -2.23 13.84 -14.36
N ASP A 85 -1.39 14.25 -13.40
CA ASP A 85 -0.45 15.36 -13.56
C ASP A 85 0.87 14.93 -14.25
N LYS A 86 0.96 13.66 -14.66
CA LYS A 86 2.13 13.09 -15.34
C LYS A 86 3.42 13.15 -14.49
N ARG A 87 3.32 13.07 -13.16
CA ARG A 87 4.49 12.96 -12.29
C ARG A 87 5.13 11.58 -12.38
N CYS A 88 4.33 10.56 -12.67
CA CYS A 88 4.79 9.21 -12.97
C CYS A 88 3.95 8.56 -14.07
N ASP A 89 4.46 7.46 -14.63
CA ASP A 89 3.75 6.61 -15.59
C ASP A 89 2.91 5.57 -14.87
N LEU A 90 3.43 5.07 -13.75
CA LEU A 90 2.82 4.05 -12.90
C LEU A 90 2.98 4.44 -11.43
N LEU A 91 2.10 3.90 -10.57
CA LEU A 91 2.25 3.99 -9.12
C LEU A 91 2.25 2.57 -8.54
N GLY A 92 3.22 2.25 -7.67
CA GLY A 92 3.39 0.95 -7.03
C GLY A 92 2.71 0.85 -5.66
N GLY A 93 2.57 -0.39 -5.16
CA GLY A 93 1.98 -0.64 -3.85
C GLY A 93 0.49 -0.30 -3.77
N TYR A 94 -0.24 -0.41 -4.89
CA TYR A 94 -1.65 -0.03 -4.95
C TYR A 94 -2.58 -1.21 -4.67
N PRO A 95 -3.54 -1.10 -3.74
CA PRO A 95 -4.51 -2.14 -3.47
C PRO A 95 -5.53 -2.27 -4.61
N LEU A 96 -5.63 -3.44 -5.20
CA LEU A 96 -6.51 -3.69 -6.34
C LEU A 96 -7.94 -3.99 -5.87
N ILE A 97 -8.72 -2.94 -5.69
CA ILE A 97 -10.12 -2.97 -5.25
C ILE A 97 -10.98 -2.25 -6.29
N LYS A 98 -12.13 -2.81 -6.68
CA LYS A 98 -13.01 -2.23 -7.71
C LYS A 98 -13.37 -0.77 -7.47
N GLY A 99 -13.65 -0.41 -6.22
CA GLY A 99 -14.06 0.95 -5.87
C GLY A 99 -12.96 2.01 -5.93
N THR A 100 -11.70 1.60 -6.11
CA THR A 100 -10.54 2.49 -6.21
C THR A 100 -9.98 2.56 -7.63
N LEU A 101 -10.53 1.80 -8.56
CA LEU A 101 -10.10 1.68 -9.95
C LEU A 101 -11.16 2.25 -10.89
N GLY A 102 -10.80 2.39 -12.18
CA GLY A 102 -11.68 2.92 -13.21
C GLY A 102 -11.89 4.44 -13.09
N LYS A 103 -13.10 4.89 -13.41
CA LYS A 103 -13.44 6.32 -13.35
C LYS A 103 -13.41 6.85 -11.91
N PRO A 104 -12.76 8.01 -11.67
CA PRO A 104 -12.67 8.57 -10.34
C PRO A 104 -14.05 9.05 -9.84
N ARG A 105 -14.30 8.92 -8.53
CA ARG A 105 -15.51 9.45 -7.89
C ARG A 105 -15.46 10.98 -7.71
N VAL A 106 -14.25 11.52 -7.63
CA VAL A 106 -13.96 12.95 -7.53
C VAL A 106 -13.29 13.36 -8.83
N GLU A 107 -13.80 14.41 -9.48
CA GLU A 107 -13.24 14.82 -10.78
C GLU A 107 -11.94 15.61 -10.68
N ILE A 108 -11.74 16.32 -9.59
CA ILE A 108 -10.61 17.24 -9.41
C ILE A 108 -10.03 17.05 -8.02
N ALA A 109 -8.70 16.92 -7.92
CA ALA A 109 -7.99 16.82 -6.65
C ALA A 109 -6.75 17.74 -6.63
N ARG A 110 -6.14 17.87 -5.44
CA ARG A 110 -4.82 18.47 -5.26
C ARG A 110 -3.75 17.40 -5.38
N LEU A 111 -2.53 17.81 -5.65
CA LEU A 111 -1.37 16.92 -5.58
C LEU A 111 -0.98 16.69 -4.12
N PRO A 112 -0.56 15.46 -3.76
CA PRO A 112 0.07 15.20 -2.45
C PRO A 112 1.44 15.88 -2.37
N GLY A 113 2.10 15.80 -1.21
CA GLY A 113 3.53 16.09 -1.10
C GLY A 113 4.34 15.10 -1.93
N PHE A 114 5.33 15.57 -2.67
CA PHE A 114 6.24 14.72 -3.44
C PHE A 114 7.61 15.38 -3.57
N ASP A 115 8.64 14.58 -3.82
CA ASP A 115 10.02 15.05 -3.96
C ASP A 115 10.16 16.05 -5.11
N GLY A 116 10.76 17.18 -4.84
CA GLY A 116 10.90 18.28 -5.80
C GLY A 116 9.61 19.09 -5.99
N GLY A 117 8.53 18.78 -5.27
CA GLY A 117 7.28 19.52 -5.32
C GLY A 117 7.37 20.89 -4.65
N THR A 118 6.76 21.89 -5.28
CA THR A 118 6.70 23.27 -4.81
C THR A 118 5.39 23.58 -4.07
N ALA A 119 5.33 24.74 -3.40
CA ALA A 119 4.08 25.23 -2.82
C ALA A 119 3.00 25.48 -3.88
N ASP A 120 3.38 25.84 -5.11
CA ASP A 120 2.44 26.05 -6.21
C ASP A 120 1.90 24.74 -6.75
N ASP A 121 2.71 23.68 -6.81
CA ASP A 121 2.24 22.33 -7.15
C ASP A 121 1.12 21.89 -6.18
N ARG A 122 1.28 22.10 -4.89
CA ARG A 122 0.27 21.75 -3.87
C ARG A 122 -1.02 22.55 -3.97
N ARG A 123 -1.00 23.75 -4.55
CA ARG A 123 -2.20 24.56 -4.78
C ARG A 123 -2.92 24.20 -6.07
N ARG A 124 -2.20 23.56 -7.00
CA ARG A 124 -2.73 23.21 -8.31
C ARG A 124 -3.82 22.16 -8.19
N ARG A 125 -4.88 22.31 -8.98
CA ARG A 125 -5.96 21.35 -9.10
C ARG A 125 -5.80 20.56 -10.38
N VAL A 126 -5.87 19.25 -10.25
CA VAL A 126 -5.67 18.27 -11.33
C VAL A 126 -6.98 17.57 -11.61
N ARG A 127 -7.37 17.50 -12.88
CA ARG A 127 -8.49 16.67 -13.32
C ARG A 127 -8.03 15.22 -13.33
N LEU A 128 -8.74 14.38 -12.57
CA LEU A 128 -8.41 12.97 -12.40
C LEU A 128 -8.82 12.15 -13.64
N GLY A 129 -7.94 11.22 -14.02
CA GLY A 129 -8.16 10.27 -15.10
C GLY A 129 -8.75 8.95 -14.63
N GLU A 130 -8.97 8.04 -15.54
CA GLU A 130 -9.41 6.68 -15.26
C GLU A 130 -8.20 5.80 -14.92
N LEU A 131 -8.24 5.12 -13.76
CA LEU A 131 -7.17 4.23 -13.31
C LEU A 131 -7.35 2.82 -13.86
N MET A 132 -6.27 2.26 -14.38
CA MET A 132 -6.18 0.89 -14.87
C MET A 132 -5.07 0.15 -14.14
N PRO A 133 -5.35 -1.03 -13.54
CA PRO A 133 -4.36 -1.81 -12.82
C PRO A 133 -3.55 -2.70 -13.75
N THR A 134 -2.36 -3.08 -13.30
CA THR A 134 -1.65 -4.25 -13.78
C THR A 134 -2.16 -5.51 -13.08
N ARG A 135 -1.66 -6.69 -13.48
CA ARG A 135 -1.77 -7.87 -12.62
C ARG A 135 -1.11 -7.62 -11.27
N PRO A 136 -1.61 -8.26 -10.22
CA PRO A 136 -0.99 -8.15 -8.91
C PRO A 136 0.36 -8.88 -8.85
N TYR A 137 1.25 -8.40 -7.99
CA TYR A 137 2.54 -9.03 -7.71
C TYR A 137 2.70 -9.49 -6.26
N HIS A 138 1.77 -9.15 -5.37
CA HIS A 138 1.79 -9.50 -3.95
C HIS A 138 0.37 -9.45 -3.40
N ARG A 139 0.17 -10.04 -2.21
CA ARG A 139 -1.06 -9.91 -1.44
C ARG A 139 -0.77 -9.38 -0.03
N SER A 140 -1.39 -8.28 0.33
CA SER A 140 -1.42 -7.75 1.68
C SER A 140 -2.49 -8.47 2.50
N VAL A 141 -2.12 -9.01 3.67
CA VAL A 141 -3.01 -9.78 4.55
C VAL A 141 -2.90 -9.31 5.99
N LEU A 142 -3.97 -9.54 6.76
CA LEU A 142 -3.96 -9.42 8.20
C LEU A 142 -3.61 -10.78 8.81
N ALA A 143 -2.67 -10.80 9.74
CA ALA A 143 -2.24 -11.99 10.44
C ALA A 143 -2.39 -11.83 11.95
N ALA A 144 -2.71 -12.93 12.65
CA ALA A 144 -2.62 -12.98 14.09
C ALA A 144 -1.15 -12.97 14.52
N VAL A 145 -0.79 -12.07 15.42
CA VAL A 145 0.52 -12.00 16.04
C VAL A 145 0.35 -12.17 17.54
N VAL A 146 1.16 -13.04 18.12
CA VAL A 146 1.10 -13.39 19.55
C VAL A 146 2.43 -13.18 20.23
N ASN A 147 2.40 -12.95 21.54
CA ASN A 147 3.58 -13.15 22.38
C ASN A 147 3.81 -14.66 22.55
N GLY A 148 4.82 -15.19 21.88
CA GLY A 148 5.08 -16.64 21.82
C GLY A 148 5.47 -17.29 23.15
N THR A 149 5.71 -16.50 24.19
CA THR A 149 5.94 -17.02 25.56
C THR A 149 4.65 -17.09 26.39
N ALA A 150 3.69 -16.22 26.09
CA ALA A 150 2.41 -16.14 26.79
C ALA A 150 1.33 -17.02 26.15
N VAL A 151 1.31 -17.11 24.81
CA VAL A 151 0.32 -17.86 24.05
C VAL A 151 0.99 -19.08 23.43
N THR A 152 0.74 -20.25 24.00
CA THR A 152 1.26 -21.54 23.52
C THR A 152 0.25 -22.31 22.67
N LYS A 153 -1.02 -21.95 22.74
CA LYS A 153 -2.08 -22.55 21.89
C LYS A 153 -1.92 -22.08 20.44
N PRO A 154 -2.16 -22.96 19.46
CA PRO A 154 -2.28 -22.54 18.08
C PRO A 154 -3.42 -21.53 17.92
N ILE A 155 -3.19 -20.47 17.15
CA ILE A 155 -4.22 -19.52 16.70
C ILE A 155 -4.48 -19.81 15.24
N THR A 156 -5.61 -20.39 14.92
CA THR A 156 -6.00 -20.82 13.59
C THR A 156 -7.26 -20.15 13.07
N THR A 157 -8.03 -19.56 13.99
CA THR A 157 -9.28 -18.83 13.72
C THR A 157 -9.41 -17.64 14.67
N LEU A 158 -10.34 -16.72 14.40
CA LEU A 158 -10.69 -15.65 15.33
C LEU A 158 -11.34 -16.18 16.63
N ALA A 159 -11.92 -17.39 16.60
CA ALA A 159 -12.44 -18.00 17.83
C ALA A 159 -11.34 -18.30 18.87
N ASP A 160 -10.11 -18.51 18.44
CA ASP A 160 -8.97 -18.77 19.32
C ASP A 160 -8.51 -17.51 20.09
N PHE A 161 -9.05 -16.33 19.73
CA PHE A 161 -8.81 -15.07 20.47
C PHE A 161 -9.67 -14.98 21.75
N ASP A 162 -10.71 -15.80 21.85
CA ASP A 162 -11.60 -15.81 23.03
C ASP A 162 -10.83 -16.15 24.31
N GLY A 163 -10.98 -15.29 25.34
CA GLY A 163 -10.26 -15.39 26.60
C GLY A 163 -8.85 -14.79 26.60
N LEU A 164 -8.37 -14.23 25.46
CA LEU A 164 -7.08 -13.55 25.39
C LEU A 164 -7.25 -12.03 25.55
N ARG A 165 -6.21 -11.35 26.04
CA ARG A 165 -6.12 -9.89 26.06
C ARG A 165 -5.73 -9.42 24.66
N ILE A 166 -6.67 -8.78 23.95
CA ILE A 166 -6.51 -8.36 22.58
C ILE A 166 -6.12 -6.88 22.55
N ALA A 167 -5.05 -6.53 21.86
CA ALA A 167 -4.76 -5.15 21.48
C ALA A 167 -5.02 -4.93 19.99
N ILE A 168 -5.56 -3.77 19.64
CA ILE A 168 -5.79 -3.38 18.26
C ILE A 168 -5.65 -1.88 18.08
N GLU A 169 -5.16 -1.43 16.94
CA GLU A 169 -5.21 -0.01 16.59
C GLU A 169 -6.61 0.38 16.15
N GLY A 170 -7.18 1.35 16.83
CA GLY A 170 -8.54 1.84 16.57
C GLY A 170 -8.67 2.42 15.16
N GLY A 171 -9.83 2.22 14.53
CA GLY A 171 -10.15 2.74 13.20
C GLY A 171 -9.51 1.98 12.03
N THR A 172 -8.83 0.86 12.29
CA THR A 172 -8.25 0.02 11.24
C THR A 172 -9.24 -1.04 10.72
N LEU A 173 -8.94 -1.64 9.57
CA LEU A 173 -9.71 -2.79 9.07
C LEU A 173 -9.70 -3.96 10.06
N ALA A 174 -8.57 -4.21 10.71
CA ALA A 174 -8.46 -5.25 11.73
C ALA A 174 -9.36 -4.97 12.95
N ASP A 175 -9.45 -3.71 13.36
CA ASP A 175 -10.37 -3.27 14.41
C ASP A 175 -11.82 -3.55 14.00
N ALA A 176 -12.24 -3.12 12.82
CA ALA A 176 -13.59 -3.36 12.31
C ALA A 176 -13.94 -4.85 12.26
N ILE A 177 -13.01 -5.71 11.85
CA ILE A 177 -13.17 -7.18 11.84
C ILE A 177 -13.40 -7.71 13.26
N LEU A 178 -12.52 -7.37 14.21
CA LEU A 178 -12.60 -7.90 15.58
C LEU A 178 -13.84 -7.38 16.32
N MET A 179 -14.23 -6.12 16.09
CA MET A 179 -15.41 -5.50 16.68
C MET A 179 -16.73 -6.10 16.18
N THR A 180 -16.76 -6.60 14.94
CA THR A 180 -17.99 -7.14 14.35
C THR A 180 -18.07 -8.66 14.38
N TRP A 181 -16.97 -9.34 14.67
CA TRP A 181 -16.92 -10.80 14.67
C TRP A 181 -17.95 -11.39 15.63
N ARG A 182 -18.82 -12.29 15.10
CA ARG A 182 -19.92 -12.95 15.83
C ARG A 182 -20.67 -11.99 16.74
N ASP A 183 -21.21 -10.92 16.16
CA ASP A 183 -22.00 -9.90 16.85
C ASP A 183 -21.24 -9.23 18.02
N GLY A 184 -19.93 -9.03 17.85
CA GLY A 184 -19.09 -8.34 18.82
C GLY A 184 -18.63 -9.19 20.02
N ARG A 185 -18.58 -10.51 19.86
CA ARG A 185 -18.18 -11.45 20.95
C ARG A 185 -16.85 -11.10 21.60
N LEU A 186 -15.88 -10.55 20.83
CA LEU A 186 -14.55 -10.20 21.33
C LEU A 186 -14.45 -8.80 21.95
N VAL A 187 -15.46 -7.94 21.80
CA VAL A 187 -15.42 -6.51 22.18
C VAL A 187 -14.93 -6.26 23.59
N LYS A 188 -15.38 -7.08 24.58
CA LYS A 188 -14.99 -6.91 25.99
C LYS A 188 -13.52 -7.24 26.28
N GLN A 189 -12.83 -7.90 25.34
CA GLN A 189 -11.44 -8.33 25.49
C GLN A 189 -10.48 -7.40 24.71
N ILE A 190 -11.03 -6.44 23.94
CA ILE A 190 -10.27 -5.56 23.07
C ILE A 190 -9.86 -4.29 23.82
N THR A 191 -8.58 -3.97 23.75
CA THR A 191 -8.04 -2.65 24.10
C THR A 191 -7.65 -1.93 22.84
N HIS A 192 -8.28 -0.78 22.61
CA HIS A 192 -7.93 0.09 21.47
C HIS A 192 -6.70 0.93 21.79
N LEU A 193 -5.77 0.91 20.89
CA LEU A 193 -4.57 1.75 20.89
C LEU A 193 -4.71 2.84 19.82
N ILE A 194 -4.05 3.98 20.06
CA ILE A 194 -4.05 5.09 19.13
C ILE A 194 -2.95 4.83 18.10
N PRO A 195 -3.27 4.72 16.79
CA PRO A 195 -2.27 4.57 15.74
C PRO A 195 -1.18 5.65 15.84
N GLU A 196 0.05 5.29 15.50
CA GLU A 196 1.24 6.16 15.50
C GLU A 196 1.68 6.69 16.89
N ARG A 197 0.79 6.70 17.88
CA ARG A 197 1.09 7.13 19.24
C ARG A 197 1.49 5.97 20.15
N ASP A 198 0.75 4.87 20.06
CA ASP A 198 0.94 3.70 20.89
C ASP A 198 1.74 2.62 20.14
N ASP A 199 2.78 2.09 20.78
CA ASP A 199 3.57 0.98 20.20
C ASP A 199 2.85 -0.36 20.42
N LEU A 200 1.98 -0.73 19.47
CA LEU A 200 1.18 -1.95 19.54
C LEU A 200 2.05 -3.20 19.73
N LEU A 201 3.09 -3.38 18.89
CA LEU A 201 3.90 -4.60 18.89
C LEU A 201 4.87 -4.63 20.08
N GLY A 202 5.44 -3.51 20.48
CA GLY A 202 6.26 -3.44 21.69
C GLY A 202 5.46 -3.73 22.96
N ARG A 203 4.22 -3.27 23.06
CA ARG A 203 3.32 -3.59 24.18
C ARG A 203 2.87 -5.05 24.17
N LEU A 204 2.69 -5.65 22.99
CA LEU A 204 2.45 -7.09 22.88
C LEU A 204 3.69 -7.89 23.33
N GLU A 205 4.89 -7.48 22.94
CA GLU A 205 6.15 -8.12 23.33
C GLU A 205 6.42 -8.04 24.83
N SER A 206 6.08 -6.92 25.46
CA SER A 206 6.20 -6.75 26.92
C SER A 206 5.22 -7.63 27.72
N GLY A 207 4.27 -8.30 27.08
CA GLY A 207 3.24 -9.12 27.71
C GLY A 207 2.07 -8.32 28.28
N ALA A 208 1.91 -7.04 27.91
CA ALA A 208 0.72 -6.26 28.25
C ALA A 208 -0.54 -6.85 27.60
N PHE A 209 -0.38 -7.49 26.45
CA PHE A 209 -1.42 -8.16 25.68
C PHE A 209 -0.94 -9.53 25.22
N ASP A 210 -1.88 -10.37 24.77
CA ASP A 210 -1.61 -11.76 24.37
C ASP A 210 -1.59 -11.89 22.83
N VAL A 211 -2.48 -11.19 22.13
CA VAL A 211 -2.69 -11.30 20.69
C VAL A 211 -3.11 -9.98 20.06
N THR A 212 -2.76 -9.83 18.78
CA THR A 212 -3.29 -8.78 17.91
C THR A 212 -3.57 -9.35 16.52
N LEU A 213 -4.45 -8.68 15.77
CA LEU A 213 -4.64 -8.87 14.33
C LEU A 213 -4.03 -7.66 13.62
N VAL A 214 -2.99 -7.86 12.83
CA VAL A 214 -2.22 -6.76 12.24
C VAL A 214 -1.80 -7.09 10.80
N ASN A 215 -1.54 -6.08 9.99
CA ASN A 215 -0.96 -6.29 8.66
C ASN A 215 0.38 -7.04 8.81
N LEU A 216 0.53 -8.17 8.10
CA LEU A 216 1.70 -9.04 8.20
C LEU A 216 3.01 -8.28 7.93
N ARG A 217 3.02 -7.35 6.99
CA ARG A 217 4.17 -6.47 6.73
C ARG A 217 4.63 -5.67 7.97
N ARG A 218 3.67 -5.19 8.80
CA ARG A 218 4.05 -4.46 10.03
C ARG A 218 4.75 -5.37 11.04
N PHE A 219 4.30 -6.61 11.13
CA PHE A 219 5.00 -7.62 11.94
C PHE A 219 6.39 -7.91 11.37
N ASP A 220 6.50 -8.14 10.06
CA ASP A 220 7.81 -8.34 9.41
C ASP A 220 8.76 -7.16 9.63
N ALA A 221 8.27 -5.93 9.52
CA ALA A 221 9.07 -4.72 9.79
C ALA A 221 9.50 -4.63 11.26
N TYR A 222 8.66 -5.08 12.19
CA TYR A 222 9.02 -5.16 13.60
C TYR A 222 10.12 -6.19 13.85
N VAL A 223 10.00 -7.39 13.26
CA VAL A 223 11.03 -8.46 13.34
C VAL A 223 12.37 -7.98 12.78
N ALA A 224 12.33 -7.29 11.63
CA ALA A 224 13.55 -6.75 11.02
C ALA A 224 14.29 -5.75 11.94
N LYS A 225 13.55 -4.94 12.70
CA LYS A 225 14.11 -3.99 13.68
C LYS A 225 14.48 -4.66 15.01
N ASN A 226 13.84 -5.79 15.34
CA ASN A 226 13.99 -6.48 16.62
C ASN A 226 14.28 -7.98 16.39
N PRO A 227 15.48 -8.36 15.94
CA PRO A 227 15.79 -9.76 15.54
C PRO A 227 15.70 -10.77 16.69
N GLY A 228 15.68 -10.31 17.95
CA GLY A 228 15.49 -11.15 19.14
C GLY A 228 14.05 -11.21 19.65
N THR A 229 13.08 -10.72 18.91
CA THR A 229 11.68 -10.64 19.36
C THR A 229 11.08 -12.00 19.70
N LYS A 230 10.25 -12.02 20.75
CA LYS A 230 9.46 -13.19 21.17
C LYS A 230 8.11 -13.27 20.43
N LEU A 231 7.79 -12.23 19.65
CA LEU A 231 6.56 -12.23 18.87
C LEU A 231 6.62 -13.26 17.74
N LYS A 232 5.47 -13.84 17.45
CA LYS A 232 5.32 -14.83 16.39
C LYS A 232 4.04 -14.57 15.60
N ALA A 233 4.12 -14.68 14.26
CA ALA A 233 2.92 -14.86 13.46
C ALA A 233 2.34 -16.25 13.76
N ALA A 234 1.08 -16.30 14.18
CA ALA A 234 0.47 -17.51 14.72
C ALA A 234 -0.10 -18.47 13.66
N GLY A 235 0.22 -18.27 12.38
CA GLY A 235 -0.28 -19.11 11.28
C GLY A 235 -1.66 -18.71 10.78
N PHE A 236 -2.49 -18.01 11.56
CA PHE A 236 -3.77 -17.49 11.11
C PHE A 236 -3.58 -16.23 10.27
N GLN A 237 -4.11 -16.26 9.05
CA GLN A 237 -4.27 -15.10 8.19
C GLN A 237 -5.76 -14.92 7.90
N HIS A 238 -6.25 -13.71 8.12
CA HIS A 238 -7.64 -13.39 7.85
C HIS A 238 -7.95 -13.50 6.35
N ARG A 239 -9.15 -13.96 5.99
CA ARG A 239 -9.58 -14.13 4.58
C ARG A 239 -9.60 -12.81 3.80
N ILE A 240 -9.95 -11.71 4.47
CA ILE A 240 -9.90 -10.37 3.88
C ILE A 240 -8.45 -9.95 3.78
N GLY A 241 -8.06 -9.60 2.58
CA GLY A 241 -6.75 -9.09 2.20
C GLY A 241 -6.81 -8.62 0.77
N PHE A 242 -5.85 -7.82 0.35
CA PHE A 242 -5.86 -7.16 -0.95
C PHE A 242 -4.67 -7.60 -1.78
N ASN A 243 -4.91 -7.91 -3.03
CA ASN A 243 -3.84 -8.00 -4.01
C ASN A 243 -3.27 -6.60 -4.25
N MET A 244 -1.95 -6.53 -4.32
CA MET A 244 -1.18 -5.29 -4.56
C MET A 244 -0.60 -5.33 -5.96
N GLY A 245 -0.74 -4.24 -6.68
CA GLY A 245 -0.27 -4.11 -8.06
C GLY A 245 0.31 -2.74 -8.35
N LEU A 246 0.68 -2.52 -9.61
CA LEU A 246 0.89 -1.17 -10.12
C LEU A 246 -0.41 -0.68 -10.77
N VAL A 247 -0.60 0.63 -10.78
CA VAL A 247 -1.68 1.27 -11.52
C VAL A 247 -1.13 2.36 -12.41
N GLY A 248 -1.77 2.59 -13.54
CA GLY A 248 -1.53 3.70 -14.44
C GLY A 248 -2.85 4.28 -14.94
N LEU A 249 -2.79 5.27 -15.82
CA LEU A 249 -3.98 5.78 -16.49
C LEU A 249 -4.41 4.84 -17.62
N ALA A 250 -5.71 4.70 -17.86
CA ALA A 250 -6.26 3.91 -18.95
C ALA A 250 -5.75 4.35 -20.33
N THR A 251 -5.34 5.62 -20.46
CA THR A 251 -4.68 6.16 -21.67
C THR A 251 -3.29 5.57 -21.92
N SER A 252 -2.70 4.85 -20.97
CA SER A 252 -1.39 4.18 -21.06
C SER A 252 -1.53 2.65 -21.13
N ALA A 253 -2.61 2.14 -21.73
CA ALA A 253 -2.94 0.72 -21.77
C ALA A 253 -1.80 -0.17 -22.33
N ASP A 254 -1.09 0.29 -23.36
CA ASP A 254 0.05 -0.45 -23.95
C ASP A 254 1.20 -0.63 -22.95
N LEU A 255 1.51 0.42 -22.18
CA LEU A 255 2.50 0.32 -21.09
C LEU A 255 2.04 -0.66 -20.03
N ILE A 256 0.79 -0.57 -19.59
CA ILE A 256 0.21 -1.47 -18.60
C ILE A 256 0.29 -2.93 -19.06
N ALA A 257 -0.04 -3.20 -20.31
CA ALA A 257 0.06 -4.54 -20.91
C ALA A 257 1.51 -5.06 -20.97
N ALA A 258 2.47 -4.19 -21.25
CA ALA A 258 3.89 -4.55 -21.25
C ALA A 258 4.39 -4.86 -19.81
N VAL A 259 3.97 -4.07 -18.83
CA VAL A 259 4.25 -4.29 -17.40
C VAL A 259 3.62 -5.59 -16.90
N ASP A 260 2.39 -5.90 -17.32
CA ASP A 260 1.73 -7.18 -17.01
C ASP A 260 2.57 -8.39 -17.44
N LYS A 261 3.14 -8.35 -18.64
CA LYS A 261 4.03 -9.40 -19.13
C LYS A 261 5.29 -9.50 -18.29
N ALA A 262 5.87 -8.35 -17.92
CA ALA A 262 7.06 -8.32 -17.06
C ALA A 262 6.79 -8.91 -15.67
N ILE A 263 5.67 -8.57 -15.03
CA ILE A 263 5.28 -9.13 -13.73
C ILE A 263 4.99 -10.64 -13.85
N ALA A 264 4.37 -11.09 -14.95
CA ALA A 264 4.14 -12.52 -15.21
C ALA A 264 5.45 -13.30 -15.26
N ASP A 265 6.45 -12.77 -15.96
CA ASP A 265 7.77 -13.40 -16.06
C ASP A 265 8.50 -13.45 -14.71
N LEU A 266 8.39 -12.36 -13.90
CA LEU A 266 8.92 -12.32 -12.53
C LEU A 266 8.31 -13.41 -11.64
N ASP A 267 6.98 -13.56 -11.72
CA ASP A 267 6.24 -14.56 -10.94
C ASP A 267 6.62 -15.98 -11.34
N GLN A 268 6.58 -16.29 -12.64
CA GLN A 268 6.94 -17.62 -13.17
C GLN A 268 8.36 -18.06 -12.79
N LYS A 269 9.28 -17.10 -12.71
CA LYS A 269 10.67 -17.36 -12.31
C LYS A 269 10.88 -17.36 -10.78
N GLY A 270 9.85 -17.16 -10.00
CA GLY A 270 9.90 -17.06 -8.54
C GLY A 270 10.71 -15.84 -8.04
N GLU A 271 10.90 -14.83 -8.89
CA GLU A 271 11.70 -13.66 -8.54
C GLU A 271 10.97 -12.76 -7.54
N LEU A 272 9.64 -12.69 -7.61
CA LEU A 272 8.83 -11.92 -6.65
C LEU A 272 9.08 -12.40 -5.21
N ALA A 273 9.04 -13.71 -4.97
CA ALA A 273 9.31 -14.27 -3.65
C ALA A 273 10.75 -14.01 -3.19
N ARG A 274 11.74 -14.11 -4.09
CA ARG A 274 13.14 -13.80 -3.75
C ARG A 274 13.34 -12.31 -3.41
N MET A 275 12.71 -11.40 -4.15
CA MET A 275 12.78 -9.97 -3.89
C MET A 275 12.14 -9.61 -2.54
N ALA A 276 10.99 -10.21 -2.21
CA ALA A 276 10.34 -10.03 -0.91
C ALA A 276 11.24 -10.51 0.23
N ALA A 277 11.78 -11.73 0.12
CA ALA A 277 12.69 -12.27 1.12
C ALA A 277 13.96 -11.41 1.30
N ALA A 278 14.49 -10.83 0.22
CA ALA A 278 15.69 -9.98 0.27
C ALA A 278 15.48 -8.68 1.07
N VAL A 279 14.24 -8.25 1.29
CA VAL A 279 13.91 -7.10 2.13
C VAL A 279 13.31 -7.49 3.49
N GLY A 280 13.24 -8.78 3.80
CA GLY A 280 12.65 -9.28 5.04
C GLY A 280 11.11 -9.31 5.05
N LEU A 281 10.48 -9.24 3.88
CA LEU A 281 9.02 -9.30 3.74
C LEU A 281 8.57 -10.77 3.52
N THR A 282 7.56 -11.20 4.28
CA THR A 282 6.88 -12.46 4.03
C THR A 282 6.08 -12.36 2.74
N TYR A 283 6.51 -13.10 1.70
CA TYR A 283 5.80 -13.12 0.43
C TYR A 283 4.49 -13.90 0.54
N VAL A 284 3.39 -13.23 0.22
CA VAL A 284 2.08 -13.85 0.07
C VAL A 284 1.68 -13.72 -1.40
N PRO A 285 1.53 -14.85 -2.12
CA PRO A 285 1.19 -14.79 -3.55
C PRO A 285 -0.22 -14.22 -3.75
N PRO A 286 -0.45 -13.51 -4.87
CA PRO A 286 -1.77 -13.04 -5.24
C PRO A 286 -2.80 -14.19 -5.33
N ARG A 287 -4.08 -13.88 -5.06
CA ARG A 287 -5.19 -14.84 -5.15
C ARG A 287 -6.29 -14.30 -6.06
N ALA A 288 -7.06 -15.20 -6.65
CA ALA A 288 -8.29 -14.84 -7.35
C ALA A 288 -9.38 -14.38 -6.36
N PRO A 289 -10.22 -13.41 -6.74
CA PRO A 289 -10.12 -12.58 -7.95
C PRO A 289 -8.92 -11.62 -7.88
N GLN A 290 -8.35 -11.28 -9.04
CA GLN A 290 -7.19 -10.35 -9.07
C GLN A 290 -7.54 -8.97 -8.52
N ILE A 291 -8.76 -8.49 -8.82
CA ILE A 291 -9.32 -7.25 -8.30
C ILE A 291 -10.41 -7.64 -7.32
N ALA A 292 -10.24 -7.26 -6.06
CA ALA A 292 -11.21 -7.53 -5.01
C ALA A 292 -12.47 -6.64 -5.16
N ASP A 293 -13.61 -7.17 -4.72
CA ASP A 293 -14.80 -6.34 -4.50
C ASP A 293 -14.59 -5.33 -3.37
N ASN A 294 -15.43 -4.32 -3.30
CA ASN A 294 -15.45 -3.42 -2.15
C ASN A 294 -15.86 -4.22 -0.91
N ILE A 295 -15.19 -3.97 0.20
CA ILE A 295 -15.56 -4.58 1.48
C ILE A 295 -16.88 -3.98 1.95
N ALA A 296 -17.90 -4.82 2.10
CA ALA A 296 -19.15 -4.44 2.77
C ALA A 296 -19.05 -4.77 4.27
N MET A 297 -19.89 -4.14 5.09
CA MET A 297 -19.95 -4.45 6.54
C MET A 297 -20.32 -5.92 6.78
N SER A 298 -21.13 -6.53 5.92
CA SER A 298 -21.44 -7.95 5.97
C SER A 298 -20.24 -8.88 5.77
N ASP A 299 -19.19 -8.41 5.09
CA ASP A 299 -17.97 -9.19 4.87
C ASP A 299 -17.09 -9.25 6.12
N LEU A 300 -17.24 -8.26 7.01
CA LEU A 300 -16.50 -8.18 8.29
C LEU A 300 -17.12 -9.08 9.34
N ALA A 301 -18.45 -9.25 9.31
CA ALA A 301 -19.18 -10.09 10.23
C ALA A 301 -19.07 -11.57 9.80
N GLU A 302 -18.04 -12.27 10.26
CA GLU A 302 -18.02 -13.74 10.17
C GLU A 302 -19.09 -14.32 11.10
N LYS A 303 -20.00 -15.12 10.51
CA LYS A 303 -21.01 -15.86 11.27
C LYS A 303 -20.43 -17.05 12.02
#